data_f45a05b7b96a9d398be09759819de54c
#
_entry.id   f45a05b7b96a9d398be09759819de54c
#
_cell.length_a   1.000
_cell.length_b   1.000
_cell.length_c   1.000
_cell.angle_alpha   90.00
_cell.angle_beta   90.00
_cell.angle_gamma   90.00
#
_symmetry.space_group_name_H-M   'P 1'
#
loop_
_entity.id
_entity.type
_entity.pdbx_description
1 polymer ?
#
loop_
_entity_poly.entity_id
_entity_poly.type
_entity_poly.pdbx_seq_one_letter_code
_entity_poly.pdbx_strand_id
1 'polypeptide(L)'
;MKRVLFFQVLFLFIFTTAQAQIKKSPDYETAKAEAIKEKKDILIVLTGSEWCKPCVKMKKNVFENQEFVDYANEHFVIFEVNLPRHWDMNSKVYQDYSFFKEKYQTNALPSLVLLDSNEKLKAVISEKLTLFDKTMEKLKELK
;
A
#
# COMPACT_ATOMS: atom_id res chain seq x y z
N MET A 1 -49.66 44.26 -9.92
CA MET A 1 -48.90 43.30 -10.73
C MET A 1 -47.60 42.97 -9.99
N LYS A 2 -47.59 41.87 -9.25
CA LYS A 2 -46.41 41.44 -8.42
C LYS A 2 -45.59 40.52 -9.27
N ARG A 3 -44.41 40.97 -9.69
CA ARG A 3 -43.39 40.12 -10.31
C ARG A 3 -42.67 39.32 -9.20
N VAL A 4 -42.99 38.05 -9.09
CA VAL A 4 -42.29 37.08 -8.25
C VAL A 4 -41.04 36.67 -9.02
N LEU A 5 -39.90 37.18 -8.58
CA LEU A 5 -38.59 36.69 -9.03
C LEU A 5 -38.30 35.34 -8.34
N PHE A 6 -38.43 34.29 -9.12
CA PHE A 6 -38.01 32.94 -8.72
C PHE A 6 -36.47 32.88 -8.79
N PHE A 7 -35.79 33.08 -7.66
CA PHE A 7 -34.39 32.77 -7.53
C PHE A 7 -34.25 31.24 -7.43
N GLN A 8 -34.04 30.60 -8.56
CA GLN A 8 -33.56 29.24 -8.60
C GLN A 8 -32.11 29.24 -8.18
N VAL A 9 -31.85 28.96 -6.89
CA VAL A 9 -30.54 28.64 -6.38
C VAL A 9 -30.20 27.24 -6.87
N LEU A 10 -29.51 27.19 -8.00
CA LEU A 10 -28.93 25.96 -8.54
C LEU A 10 -27.74 25.58 -7.59
N PHE A 11 -28.03 24.74 -6.61
CA PHE A 11 -27.05 24.18 -5.73
C PHE A 11 -26.23 23.17 -6.55
N LEU A 12 -25.16 23.64 -7.15
CA LEU A 12 -24.14 22.80 -7.79
C LEU A 12 -23.47 21.96 -6.68
N PHE A 13 -23.97 20.75 -6.50
CA PHE A 13 -23.27 19.72 -5.75
C PHE A 13 -21.99 19.40 -6.53
N ILE A 14 -20.89 20.08 -6.17
CA ILE A 14 -19.56 19.71 -6.60
C ILE A 14 -19.23 18.43 -5.83
N PHE A 15 -19.51 17.28 -6.45
CA PHE A 15 -18.96 16.00 -6.00
C PHE A 15 -17.44 16.05 -6.21
N THR A 16 -16.70 16.50 -5.20
CA THR A 16 -15.25 16.28 -5.14
C THR A 16 -15.06 14.78 -4.93
N THR A 17 -14.71 14.06 -5.98
CA THR A 17 -14.23 12.68 -5.87
C THR A 17 -12.89 12.75 -5.15
N ALA A 18 -12.90 12.59 -3.83
CA ALA A 18 -11.68 12.41 -3.06
C ALA A 18 -11.08 11.07 -3.52
N GLN A 19 -10.01 11.11 -4.31
CA GLN A 19 -9.25 9.92 -4.62
C GLN A 19 -8.63 9.42 -3.32
N ALA A 20 -9.04 8.22 -2.90
CA ALA A 20 -8.42 7.58 -1.76
C ALA A 20 -6.94 7.31 -2.06
N GLN A 21 -6.07 7.57 -1.09
CA GLN A 21 -4.67 7.22 -1.16
C GLN A 21 -4.41 5.97 -0.31
N ILE A 22 -3.36 5.22 -0.64
CA ILE A 22 -2.92 4.11 0.19
C ILE A 22 -2.53 4.65 1.58
N LYS A 23 -3.24 4.15 2.60
CA LYS A 23 -2.91 4.44 3.99
C LYS A 23 -1.73 3.55 4.41
N LYS A 24 -0.63 4.18 4.85
CA LYS A 24 0.57 3.48 5.32
C LYS A 24 0.79 3.76 6.79
N SER A 25 1.17 2.74 7.55
CA SER A 25 1.59 2.90 8.93
C SER A 25 3.00 3.50 9.00
N PRO A 26 3.28 4.38 9.97
CA PRO A 26 4.57 5.09 10.05
C PRO A 26 5.74 4.16 10.43
N ASP A 27 5.46 3.08 11.16
CA ASP A 27 6.44 2.07 11.59
C ASP A 27 5.78 0.71 11.78
N TYR A 28 6.59 -0.32 11.94
CA TYR A 28 6.10 -1.70 12.02
C TYR A 28 5.34 -2.00 13.31
N GLU A 29 5.73 -1.40 14.45
CA GLU A 29 5.02 -1.61 15.71
C GLU A 29 3.61 -1.02 15.65
N THR A 30 3.48 0.17 15.07
CA THR A 30 2.16 0.78 14.79
C THR A 30 1.35 -0.10 13.83
N ALA A 31 1.97 -0.63 12.77
CA ALA A 31 1.28 -1.52 11.83
C ALA A 31 0.70 -2.77 12.51
N LYS A 32 1.45 -3.39 13.43
CA LYS A 32 0.97 -4.55 14.21
C LYS A 32 -0.24 -4.18 15.08
N ALA A 33 -0.14 -3.07 15.80
CA ALA A 33 -1.23 -2.62 16.66
C ALA A 33 -2.51 -2.30 15.87
N GLU A 34 -2.35 -1.64 14.71
CA GLU A 34 -3.46 -1.36 13.78
C GLU A 34 -4.06 -2.65 13.23
N ALA A 35 -3.23 -3.63 12.80
CA ALA A 35 -3.68 -4.89 12.25
C ALA A 35 -4.54 -5.70 13.24
N ILE A 36 -4.12 -5.78 14.50
CA ILE A 36 -4.90 -6.42 15.56
C ILE A 36 -6.23 -5.70 15.79
N LYS A 37 -6.18 -4.37 15.91
CA LYS A 37 -7.36 -3.53 16.17
C LYS A 37 -8.39 -3.59 15.05
N GLU A 38 -7.92 -3.54 13.79
CA GLU A 38 -8.77 -3.51 12.61
C GLU A 38 -9.08 -4.91 12.06
N LYS A 39 -8.49 -5.96 12.62
CA LYS A 39 -8.58 -7.37 12.17
C LYS A 39 -8.21 -7.53 10.70
N LYS A 40 -7.15 -6.83 10.31
CA LYS A 40 -6.58 -6.85 8.95
C LYS A 40 -5.25 -7.59 8.93
N ASP A 41 -4.91 -8.11 7.76
CA ASP A 41 -3.57 -8.63 7.50
C ASP A 41 -2.55 -7.49 7.38
N ILE A 42 -1.28 -7.78 7.62
CA ILE A 42 -0.17 -6.83 7.43
C ILE A 42 0.47 -7.08 6.07
N LEU A 43 0.51 -6.05 5.24
CA LEU A 43 1.23 -6.09 3.97
C LEU A 43 2.52 -5.25 4.09
N ILE A 44 3.67 -5.94 4.22
CA ILE A 44 4.97 -5.29 4.22
C ILE A 44 5.42 -5.15 2.76
N VAL A 45 5.76 -3.92 2.37
CA VAL A 45 6.21 -3.59 1.01
C VAL A 45 7.69 -3.23 1.06
N LEU A 46 8.54 -4.10 0.53
CA LEU A 46 9.96 -3.81 0.37
C LEU A 46 10.18 -3.24 -1.04
N THR A 47 10.64 -2.02 -1.13
CA THR A 47 10.73 -1.30 -2.40
C THR A 47 11.92 -0.33 -2.45
N GLY A 48 12.26 0.13 -3.65
CA GLY A 48 13.22 1.21 -3.91
C GLY A 48 12.63 2.13 -4.99
N SER A 49 11.52 2.79 -4.69
CA SER A 49 10.64 3.47 -5.65
C SER A 49 11.30 4.62 -6.43
N GLU A 50 12.50 5.06 -6.04
CA GLU A 50 13.23 6.12 -6.75
C GLU A 50 14.26 5.60 -7.76
N TRP A 51 14.74 4.36 -7.62
CA TRP A 51 15.86 3.84 -8.40
C TRP A 51 15.65 2.44 -8.98
N CYS A 52 14.84 1.64 -8.35
CA CYS A 52 14.56 0.27 -8.77
C CYS A 52 13.50 0.29 -9.87
N LYS A 53 13.87 0.04 -11.13
CA LYS A 53 12.93 0.09 -12.27
C LYS A 53 11.66 -0.76 -12.09
N PRO A 54 11.71 -2.02 -11.61
CA PRO A 54 10.50 -2.78 -11.32
C PRO A 54 9.64 -2.15 -10.22
N CYS A 55 10.27 -1.55 -9.18
CA CYS A 55 9.55 -0.89 -8.11
C CYS A 55 8.77 0.34 -8.60
N VAL A 56 9.39 1.16 -9.46
CA VAL A 56 8.72 2.30 -10.12
C VAL A 56 7.51 1.82 -10.94
N LYS A 57 7.66 0.73 -11.69
CA LYS A 57 6.55 0.15 -12.46
C LYS A 57 5.44 -0.38 -11.56
N MET A 58 5.77 -1.10 -10.48
CA MET A 58 4.79 -1.57 -9.51
C MET A 58 4.02 -0.40 -8.91
N LYS A 59 4.72 0.64 -8.46
CA LYS A 59 4.08 1.84 -7.92
C LYS A 59 3.06 2.41 -8.90
N LYS A 60 3.48 2.68 -10.15
CA LYS A 60 2.63 3.29 -11.18
C LYS A 60 1.46 2.39 -11.60
N ASN A 61 1.72 1.11 -11.86
CA ASN A 61 0.74 0.23 -12.46
C ASN A 61 -0.21 -0.40 -11.44
N VAL A 62 0.24 -0.56 -10.18
CA VAL A 62 -0.53 -1.26 -9.14
C VAL A 62 -0.91 -0.30 -8.03
N PHE A 63 0.05 0.34 -7.35
CA PHE A 63 -0.22 1.11 -6.13
C PHE A 63 -0.93 2.44 -6.38
N GLU A 64 -0.88 2.98 -7.59
CA GLU A 64 -1.63 4.17 -8.03
C GLU A 64 -2.97 3.81 -8.69
N ASN A 65 -3.28 2.52 -8.85
CA ASN A 65 -4.57 2.07 -9.35
C ASN A 65 -5.63 2.13 -8.24
N GLN A 66 -6.76 2.79 -8.50
CA GLN A 66 -7.81 3.00 -7.49
C GLN A 66 -8.38 1.70 -6.95
N GLU A 67 -8.58 0.68 -7.79
CA GLU A 67 -9.07 -0.64 -7.35
C GLU A 67 -8.11 -1.28 -6.35
N PHE A 68 -6.79 -1.17 -6.58
CA PHE A 68 -5.80 -1.65 -5.61
C PHE A 68 -5.85 -0.85 -4.31
N VAL A 69 -5.93 0.49 -4.42
CA VAL A 69 -5.97 1.38 -3.25
C VAL A 69 -7.15 1.05 -2.35
N ASP A 70 -8.34 0.90 -2.94
CA ASP A 70 -9.57 0.58 -2.21
C ASP A 70 -9.47 -0.81 -1.55
N TYR A 71 -9.06 -1.81 -2.32
CA TYR A 71 -8.88 -3.17 -1.83
C TYR A 71 -7.82 -3.23 -0.72
N ALA A 72 -6.68 -2.57 -0.92
CA ALA A 72 -5.60 -2.59 0.05
C ALA A 72 -5.97 -1.89 1.36
N ASN A 73 -6.62 -0.73 1.30
CA ASN A 73 -7.09 -0.01 2.48
C ASN A 73 -8.19 -0.79 3.25
N GLU A 74 -9.00 -1.58 2.55
CA GLU A 74 -10.03 -2.40 3.18
C GLU A 74 -9.44 -3.62 3.90
N HIS A 75 -8.46 -4.28 3.29
CA HIS A 75 -8.01 -5.61 3.72
C HIS A 75 -6.68 -5.64 4.45
N PHE A 76 -5.83 -4.62 4.26
CA PHE A 76 -4.48 -4.63 4.79
C PHE A 76 -4.16 -3.38 5.62
N VAL A 77 -3.28 -3.58 6.58
CA VAL A 77 -2.44 -2.51 7.14
C VAL A 77 -1.13 -2.56 6.40
N ILE A 78 -0.74 -1.45 5.76
CA ILE A 78 0.45 -1.41 4.92
C ILE A 78 1.61 -0.78 5.67
N PHE A 79 2.72 -1.50 5.72
CA PHE A 79 4.01 -0.98 6.16
C PHE A 79 5.01 -1.00 5.00
N GLU A 80 5.46 0.18 4.56
CA GLU A 80 6.37 0.32 3.43
C GLU A 80 7.79 0.61 3.90
N VAL A 81 8.74 -0.22 3.47
CA VAL A 81 10.17 0.02 3.59
C VAL A 81 10.71 0.42 2.22
N ASN A 82 10.78 1.73 1.99
CA ASN A 82 11.26 2.31 0.74
C ASN A 82 12.74 2.67 0.84
N LEU A 83 13.59 1.79 0.35
CA LEU A 83 15.04 1.96 0.41
C LEU A 83 15.48 3.09 -0.56
N PRO A 84 16.13 4.16 -0.09
CA PRO A 84 16.61 5.23 -0.96
C PRO A 84 17.77 4.73 -1.85
N ARG A 85 18.11 5.48 -2.91
CA ARG A 85 19.22 5.13 -3.82
C ARG A 85 20.56 5.06 -3.09
N HIS A 86 20.78 5.99 -2.18
CA HIS A 86 21.98 6.07 -1.33
C HIS A 86 21.51 5.85 0.11
N TRP A 87 21.75 4.68 0.62
CA TRP A 87 21.37 4.31 2.00
C TRP A 87 22.57 4.34 2.94
N ASP A 88 22.33 4.78 4.15
CA ASP A 88 23.22 4.58 5.27
C ASP A 88 22.83 3.30 5.99
N MET A 89 23.78 2.41 6.22
CA MET A 89 23.56 1.14 6.94
C MET A 89 23.08 1.33 8.38
N ASN A 90 23.34 2.50 8.97
CA ASN A 90 22.85 2.86 10.30
C ASN A 90 21.45 3.50 10.28
N SER A 91 20.91 3.77 9.11
CA SER A 91 19.57 4.34 9.00
C SER A 91 18.49 3.31 9.38
N LYS A 92 17.42 3.81 10.01
CA LYS A 92 16.26 2.96 10.38
C LYS A 92 15.69 2.21 9.18
N VAL A 93 15.57 2.86 8.02
CA VAL A 93 15.01 2.25 6.81
C VAL A 93 15.87 1.10 6.30
N TYR A 94 17.21 1.23 6.37
CA TYR A 94 18.10 0.13 6.00
C TYR A 94 18.05 -1.03 7.00
N GLN A 95 17.98 -0.73 8.28
CA GLN A 95 17.84 -1.75 9.34
C GLN A 95 16.53 -2.52 9.18
N ASP A 96 15.41 -1.83 8.95
CA ASP A 96 14.11 -2.46 8.67
C ASP A 96 14.18 -3.32 7.40
N TYR A 97 14.76 -2.78 6.32
CA TYR A 97 14.94 -3.52 5.08
C TYR A 97 15.76 -4.81 5.29
N SER A 98 16.90 -4.69 5.95
CA SER A 98 17.78 -5.83 6.22
C SER A 98 17.08 -6.88 7.08
N PHE A 99 16.39 -6.44 8.13
CA PHE A 99 15.62 -7.31 9.01
C PHE A 99 14.56 -8.11 8.27
N PHE A 100 13.70 -7.44 7.48
CA PHE A 100 12.62 -8.13 6.77
C PHE A 100 13.14 -8.99 5.61
N LYS A 101 14.18 -8.52 4.91
CA LYS A 101 14.85 -9.29 3.87
C LYS A 101 15.38 -10.61 4.42
N GLU A 102 16.07 -10.58 5.54
CA GLU A 102 16.64 -11.78 6.16
C GLU A 102 15.55 -12.66 6.76
N LYS A 103 14.63 -12.11 7.55
CA LYS A 103 13.55 -12.83 8.22
C LYS A 103 12.66 -13.59 7.24
N TYR A 104 12.33 -12.99 6.10
CA TYR A 104 11.42 -13.57 5.11
C TYR A 104 12.12 -14.05 3.84
N GLN A 105 13.45 -14.04 3.83
CA GLN A 105 14.30 -14.53 2.73
C GLN A 105 13.93 -13.91 1.37
N THR A 106 13.64 -12.62 1.35
CA THR A 106 13.33 -11.90 0.12
C THR A 106 14.61 -11.58 -0.64
N ASN A 107 14.71 -12.00 -1.91
CA ASN A 107 15.94 -11.86 -2.70
C ASN A 107 15.82 -10.81 -3.83
N ALA A 108 14.68 -10.14 -3.93
CA ALA A 108 14.40 -9.18 -5.00
C ALA A 108 13.65 -7.95 -4.49
N LEU A 109 13.74 -6.86 -5.25
CA LEU A 109 12.89 -5.69 -5.12
C LEU A 109 12.09 -5.50 -6.44
N PRO A 110 10.81 -5.21 -6.35
CA PRO A 110 9.99 -5.13 -5.14
C PRO A 110 9.65 -6.51 -4.57
N SER A 111 9.35 -6.57 -3.27
CA SER A 111 8.76 -7.75 -2.63
C SER A 111 7.61 -7.35 -1.72
N LEU A 112 6.57 -8.17 -1.69
CA LEU A 112 5.45 -8.06 -0.76
C LEU A 112 5.51 -9.23 0.22
N VAL A 113 5.46 -8.95 1.52
CA VAL A 113 5.34 -9.96 2.56
C VAL A 113 3.98 -9.82 3.20
N LEU A 114 3.15 -10.85 3.11
CA LEU A 114 1.82 -10.88 3.68
C LEU A 114 1.83 -11.69 4.98
N LEU A 115 1.42 -11.05 6.07
CA LEU A 115 1.26 -11.65 7.38
C LEU A 115 -0.19 -11.56 7.81
N ASP A 116 -0.66 -12.49 8.65
CA ASP A 116 -1.91 -12.30 9.35
C ASP A 116 -1.76 -11.26 10.49
N SER A 117 -2.87 -10.92 11.16
CA SER A 117 -2.88 -9.96 12.27
C SER A 117 -2.05 -10.40 13.50
N ASN A 118 -1.62 -11.65 13.57
CA ASN A 118 -0.76 -12.21 14.60
C ASN A 118 0.69 -12.41 14.12
N GLU A 119 1.09 -11.72 13.05
CA GLU A 119 2.42 -11.77 12.44
C GLU A 119 2.82 -13.15 11.85
N LYS A 120 1.88 -14.06 11.65
CA LYS A 120 2.16 -15.33 10.99
C LYS A 120 2.27 -15.13 9.48
N LEU A 121 3.37 -15.62 8.90
CA LEU A 121 3.61 -15.53 7.46
C LEU A 121 2.53 -16.29 6.66
N LYS A 122 1.87 -15.59 5.75
CA LYS A 122 0.95 -16.15 4.76
C LYS A 122 1.65 -16.35 3.42
N ALA A 123 2.40 -15.35 2.94
CA ALA A 123 3.12 -15.44 1.67
C ALA A 123 4.24 -14.42 1.53
N VAL A 124 5.20 -14.73 0.67
CA VAL A 124 6.17 -13.78 0.10
C VAL A 124 5.95 -13.77 -1.41
N ILE A 125 5.75 -12.58 -1.98
CA ILE A 125 5.47 -12.37 -3.40
C ILE A 125 6.54 -11.45 -3.96
N SER A 126 7.33 -11.92 -4.94
CA SER A 126 8.40 -11.15 -5.59
C SER A 126 8.27 -11.15 -7.12
N GLU A 127 7.33 -11.91 -7.65
CA GLU A 127 7.15 -12.06 -9.10
C GLU A 127 5.87 -11.36 -9.59
N LYS A 128 5.92 -10.88 -10.84
CA LYS A 128 4.79 -10.28 -11.54
C LYS A 128 4.14 -9.07 -10.87
N LEU A 129 4.81 -8.46 -9.88
CA LEU A 129 4.31 -7.32 -9.12
C LEU A 129 4.16 -6.03 -9.94
N THR A 130 4.63 -6.00 -11.18
CA THR A 130 4.42 -4.89 -12.12
C THR A 130 3.15 -5.04 -12.96
N LEU A 131 2.45 -6.17 -12.81
CA LEU A 131 1.23 -6.52 -13.53
C LEU A 131 0.06 -6.44 -12.56
N PHE A 132 -0.83 -5.48 -12.77
CA PHE A 132 -1.97 -5.21 -11.89
C PHE A 132 -2.82 -6.47 -11.65
N ASP A 133 -3.31 -7.11 -12.71
CA ASP A 133 -4.22 -8.27 -12.60
C ASP A 133 -3.58 -9.42 -11.83
N LYS A 134 -2.27 -9.70 -12.09
CA LYS A 134 -1.56 -10.77 -11.40
C LYS A 134 -1.28 -10.48 -9.93
N THR A 135 -1.00 -9.24 -9.61
CA THR A 135 -0.83 -8.82 -8.21
C THR A 135 -2.15 -8.92 -7.45
N MET A 136 -3.25 -8.43 -8.05
CA MET A 136 -4.58 -8.49 -7.43
C MET A 136 -5.08 -9.93 -7.28
N GLU A 137 -4.94 -10.76 -8.33
CA GLU A 137 -5.27 -12.18 -8.30
C GLU A 137 -4.57 -12.86 -7.12
N LYS A 138 -3.26 -12.67 -7.00
CA LYS A 138 -2.47 -13.28 -5.94
C LYS A 138 -2.85 -12.82 -4.53
N LEU A 139 -3.09 -11.54 -4.34
CA LEU A 139 -3.50 -11.00 -3.04
C LEU A 139 -4.91 -11.47 -2.65
N LYS A 140 -5.83 -11.57 -3.61
CA LYS A 140 -7.20 -12.08 -3.39
C LYS A 140 -7.22 -13.57 -3.04
N GLU A 141 -6.34 -14.38 -3.63
CA GLU A 141 -6.19 -15.82 -3.30
C GLU A 141 -5.68 -16.06 -1.86
N LEU A 142 -4.90 -15.13 -1.32
CA LEU A 142 -4.24 -15.27 -0.02
C LEU A 142 -5.05 -14.69 1.14
N LYS A 143 -6.11 -13.96 0.84
CA LYS A 143 -7.01 -13.38 1.83
C LYS A 143 -7.99 -14.41 2.37
#